data_cb4a5d76986b5f76acfb70e9f2398dfd
#
_entry.id   cb4a5d76986b5f76acfb70e9f2398dfd
#
_cell.length_a   1.000
_cell.length_b   1.000
_cell.length_c   1.000
_cell.angle_alpha   90.00
_cell.angle_beta   90.00
_cell.angle_gamma   90.00
#
_symmetry.space_group_name_H-M   'P 1'
#
loop_
_entity.id
_entity.type
_entity.pdbx_description
1 polymer ?
#
loop_
_entity_poly.entity_id
_entity_poly.type
_entity_poly.pdbx_seq_one_letter_code
_entity_poly.pdbx_strand_id
1 'polypeptide(L)'
;MQKTISVLCASAALALAASVLVTVPASANGGDFFNELAESWGSNADTGTPFFGFVRDARGKPIPRAIVTATVQRGLDGESVTIISDNLGHYRIPGLGKDIAAKDVVIECAKAGYRAVQQDRRIMRTMPKAPVEVNCRLSPVAATS
;
A
#
# COMPACT_ATOMS: atom_id res chain seq x y z
N MET A 1 4.49 77.03 -44.46
CA MET A 1 3.75 76.36 -43.36
C MET A 1 3.83 74.84 -43.59
N GLN A 2 4.82 74.18 -42.96
CA GLN A 2 5.03 72.78 -43.08
C GLN A 2 4.79 72.16 -41.69
N LYS A 3 3.75 71.30 -41.56
CA LYS A 3 3.45 70.55 -40.37
C LYS A 3 4.18 69.23 -40.48
N THR A 4 5.18 69.03 -39.66
CA THR A 4 5.84 67.72 -39.43
C THR A 4 5.00 66.88 -38.51
N ILE A 5 4.62 65.69 -39.00
CA ILE A 5 3.95 64.71 -38.24
C ILE A 5 4.97 63.67 -37.75
N SER A 6 5.24 63.70 -36.46
CA SER A 6 6.08 62.67 -35.80
C SER A 6 5.30 61.38 -35.58
N VAL A 7 5.77 60.31 -36.22
CA VAL A 7 5.24 58.95 -36.02
C VAL A 7 6.03 58.34 -34.88
N LEU A 8 5.36 58.10 -33.76
CA LEU A 8 5.89 57.32 -32.65
C LEU A 8 5.75 55.83 -32.98
N CYS A 9 6.87 55.14 -33.20
CA CYS A 9 6.91 53.68 -33.24
C CYS A 9 6.87 53.14 -31.82
N ALA A 10 5.73 52.55 -31.44
CA ALA A 10 5.58 51.77 -30.21
C ALA A 10 6.11 50.36 -30.47
N SER A 11 7.26 50.02 -29.94
CA SER A 11 7.81 48.66 -29.95
C SER A 11 7.08 47.81 -28.90
N ALA A 12 6.21 46.93 -29.32
CA ALA A 12 5.60 45.91 -28.48
C ALA A 12 6.60 44.77 -28.27
N ALA A 13 7.18 44.69 -27.08
CA ALA A 13 7.97 43.53 -26.66
C ALA A 13 7.04 42.38 -26.32
N LEU A 14 7.00 41.35 -27.17
CA LEU A 14 6.36 40.06 -26.83
C LEU A 14 7.26 39.32 -25.83
N ALA A 15 6.87 39.28 -24.58
CA ALA A 15 7.41 38.36 -23.59
C ALA A 15 6.89 36.96 -23.86
N LEU A 16 7.69 36.06 -24.44
CA LEU A 16 7.43 34.63 -24.48
C LEU A 16 7.62 34.07 -23.06
N ALA A 17 6.54 33.83 -22.38
CA ALA A 17 6.54 33.03 -21.16
C ALA A 17 6.76 31.55 -21.55
N ALA A 18 8.01 31.09 -21.41
CA ALA A 18 8.32 29.67 -21.53
C ALA A 18 7.71 28.93 -20.31
N SER A 19 6.56 28.32 -20.50
CA SER A 19 5.97 27.41 -19.52
C SER A 19 6.82 26.14 -19.48
N VAL A 20 7.69 26.02 -18.49
CA VAL A 20 8.40 24.78 -18.16
C VAL A 20 7.37 23.80 -17.62
N LEU A 21 6.90 22.89 -18.46
CA LEU A 21 6.15 21.73 -18.05
C LEU A 21 7.09 20.82 -17.27
N VAL A 22 7.09 20.95 -15.95
CA VAL A 22 7.71 19.97 -15.06
C VAL A 22 6.88 18.71 -15.16
N THR A 23 7.29 17.79 -16.02
CA THR A 23 6.77 16.43 -16.02
C THR A 23 7.29 15.74 -14.75
N VAL A 24 6.47 15.74 -13.70
CA VAL A 24 6.71 14.89 -12.54
C VAL A 24 6.58 13.45 -13.04
N PRO A 25 7.64 12.62 -12.99
CA PRO A 25 7.48 11.22 -13.33
C PRO A 25 6.46 10.64 -12.34
N ALA A 26 5.38 10.07 -12.86
CA ALA A 26 4.48 9.26 -12.07
C ALA A 26 5.28 8.02 -11.65
N SER A 27 5.96 8.11 -10.51
CA SER A 27 6.55 6.95 -9.86
C SER A 27 5.40 6.00 -9.56
N ALA A 28 5.33 4.90 -10.29
CA ALA A 28 4.48 3.78 -9.93
C ALA A 28 5.07 3.20 -8.63
N ASN A 29 4.58 3.71 -7.51
CA ASN A 29 5.12 3.54 -6.15
C ASN A 29 5.00 2.11 -5.58
N GLY A 30 5.11 1.08 -6.40
CA GLY A 30 5.31 -0.27 -5.89
C GLY A 30 6.71 -0.49 -5.31
N GLY A 31 7.73 0.22 -5.82
CA GLY A 31 9.12 0.04 -5.39
C GLY A 31 9.41 0.60 -4.00
N ASP A 32 8.87 1.76 -3.65
CA ASP A 32 9.15 2.41 -2.37
C ASP A 32 8.54 1.63 -1.20
N PHE A 33 7.35 1.07 -1.38
CA PHE A 33 6.71 0.23 -0.39
C PHE A 33 7.55 -1.04 -0.07
N PHE A 34 8.10 -1.69 -1.09
CA PHE A 34 8.94 -2.86 -0.88
C PHE A 34 10.30 -2.53 -0.28
N ASN A 35 10.89 -1.37 -0.60
CA ASN A 35 12.13 -0.91 0.02
C ASN A 35 11.93 -0.54 1.48
N GLU A 36 10.87 0.19 1.80
CA GLU A 36 10.50 0.51 3.19
C GLU A 36 10.21 -0.75 4.02
N LEU A 37 9.54 -1.74 3.42
CA LEU A 37 9.37 -3.06 4.00
C LEU A 37 10.72 -3.75 4.27
N ALA A 38 11.64 -3.75 3.32
CA ALA A 38 12.93 -4.41 3.44
C ALA A 38 13.80 -3.78 4.54
N GLU A 39 13.85 -2.46 4.63
CA GLU A 39 14.58 -1.73 5.69
C GLU A 39 13.99 -2.01 7.08
N SER A 40 12.68 -2.02 7.19
CA SER A 40 11.99 -2.32 8.44
C SER A 40 12.15 -3.78 8.89
N TRP A 41 12.33 -4.71 7.95
CA TRP A 41 12.57 -6.12 8.28
C TRP A 41 14.01 -6.40 8.70
N GLY A 42 14.97 -5.66 8.16
CA GLY A 42 16.38 -5.80 8.52
C GLY A 42 16.68 -5.50 10.01
N SER A 43 15.89 -4.62 10.62
CA SER A 43 16.04 -4.25 12.03
C SER A 43 15.37 -5.22 13.02
N ASN A 44 14.52 -6.13 12.55
CA ASN A 44 13.71 -7.04 13.37
C ASN A 44 14.04 -8.52 13.17
N ALA A 45 15.31 -8.86 12.94
CA ALA A 45 15.74 -10.24 12.70
C ALA A 45 15.32 -11.24 13.79
N ASP A 46 15.04 -10.76 15.00
CA ASP A 46 14.65 -11.57 16.15
C ASP A 46 13.12 -11.77 16.30
N THR A 47 12.31 -11.08 15.51
CA THR A 47 10.85 -11.12 15.65
C THR A 47 10.16 -12.23 14.85
N GLY A 48 10.90 -12.97 14.04
CA GLY A 48 10.34 -14.08 13.24
C GLY A 48 9.95 -13.67 11.81
N THR A 49 9.07 -14.46 11.19
CA THR A 49 8.61 -14.23 9.81
C THR A 49 7.60 -13.10 9.75
N PRO A 50 7.84 -12.01 9.01
CA PRO A 50 6.87 -10.94 8.83
C PRO A 50 5.80 -11.29 7.79
N PHE A 51 4.62 -10.69 7.94
CA PHE A 51 3.51 -10.81 7.01
C PHE A 51 3.14 -9.44 6.45
N PHE A 52 2.75 -9.39 5.20
CA PHE A 52 2.25 -8.19 4.55
C PHE A 52 1.24 -8.53 3.47
N GLY A 53 0.52 -7.55 2.99
CA GLY A 53 -0.39 -7.77 1.89
C GLY A 53 -1.33 -6.60 1.65
N PHE A 54 -2.37 -6.90 0.88
CA PHE A 54 -3.36 -5.94 0.44
C PHE A 54 -4.76 -6.44 0.79
N VAL A 55 -5.60 -5.51 1.21
CA VAL A 55 -7.04 -5.75 1.34
C VAL A 55 -7.73 -5.03 0.19
N ARG A 56 -8.39 -5.78 -0.68
CA ARG A 56 -9.03 -5.27 -1.90
C ARG A 56 -10.43 -5.86 -2.08
N ASP A 57 -11.25 -5.18 -2.86
CA ASP A 57 -12.54 -5.72 -3.29
C ASP A 57 -12.39 -6.70 -4.47
N ALA A 58 -13.50 -7.28 -4.93
CA ALA A 58 -13.53 -8.19 -6.07
C ALA A 58 -13.06 -7.56 -7.39
N ARG A 59 -13.08 -6.22 -7.48
CA ARG A 59 -12.62 -5.45 -8.65
C ARG A 59 -11.16 -4.98 -8.53
N GLY A 60 -10.48 -5.36 -7.44
CA GLY A 60 -9.11 -4.95 -7.15
C GLY A 60 -8.97 -3.56 -6.50
N LYS A 61 -10.08 -2.87 -6.19
CA LYS A 61 -10.06 -1.58 -5.53
C LYS A 61 -9.60 -1.74 -4.06
N PRO A 62 -8.69 -0.88 -3.57
CA PRO A 62 -8.25 -0.93 -2.18
C PRO A 62 -9.41 -0.73 -1.20
N ILE A 63 -9.37 -1.47 -0.11
CA ILE A 63 -10.30 -1.30 1.02
C ILE A 63 -9.50 -0.71 2.19
N PRO A 64 -9.65 0.60 2.46
CA PRO A 64 -8.98 1.26 3.56
C PRO A 64 -9.59 0.87 4.90
N ARG A 65 -8.77 0.94 5.95
CA ARG A 65 -9.20 0.71 7.34
C ARG A 65 -9.90 -0.65 7.54
N ALA A 66 -9.45 -1.67 6.83
CA ALA A 66 -9.85 -3.05 7.09
C ALA A 66 -9.09 -3.55 8.33
N ILE A 67 -9.75 -4.35 9.13
CA ILE A 67 -9.15 -5.02 10.29
C ILE A 67 -8.44 -6.27 9.78
N VAL A 68 -7.16 -6.41 10.10
CA VAL A 68 -6.37 -7.59 9.76
C VAL A 68 -5.86 -8.20 11.05
N THR A 69 -6.24 -9.44 11.31
CA THR A 69 -5.86 -10.19 12.51
C THR A 69 -4.97 -11.35 12.12
N ALA A 70 -3.81 -11.43 12.74
CA ALA A 70 -2.92 -12.58 12.67
C ALA A 70 -3.05 -13.39 13.96
N THR A 71 -3.38 -14.65 13.84
CA THR A 71 -3.54 -15.57 14.98
C THR A 71 -2.54 -16.70 14.86
N VAL A 72 -1.77 -16.95 15.93
CA VAL A 72 -0.85 -18.08 16.03
C VAL A 72 -1.66 -19.30 16.48
N GLN A 73 -1.72 -20.32 15.63
CA GLN A 73 -2.39 -21.59 15.94
C GLN A 73 -1.42 -22.56 16.62
N ARG A 74 -0.95 -22.21 17.81
CA ARG A 74 -0.08 -23.08 18.59
C ARG A 74 -0.56 -23.12 20.04
N GLY A 75 -1.06 -24.25 20.49
CA GLY A 75 -1.59 -24.43 21.84
C GLY A 75 -3.05 -24.00 22.02
N LEU A 76 -3.51 -23.96 23.27
CA LEU A 76 -4.87 -23.63 23.63
C LEU A 76 -5.15 -22.11 23.70
N ASP A 77 -4.09 -21.33 23.90
CA ASP A 77 -4.17 -19.86 24.02
C ASP A 77 -3.50 -19.23 22.78
N GLY A 78 -4.27 -19.11 21.69
CA GLY A 78 -3.79 -18.50 20.45
C GLY A 78 -3.48 -17.02 20.64
N GLU A 79 -2.20 -16.67 20.61
CA GLU A 79 -1.78 -15.26 20.59
C GLU A 79 -2.23 -14.61 19.27
N SER A 80 -2.84 -13.43 19.34
CA SER A 80 -3.30 -12.71 18.16
C SER A 80 -2.84 -11.26 18.16
N VAL A 81 -2.50 -10.76 16.97
CA VAL A 81 -2.17 -9.35 16.73
C VAL A 81 -3.14 -8.80 15.71
N THR A 82 -3.72 -7.64 16.00
CA THR A 82 -4.67 -6.97 15.12
C THR A 82 -4.10 -5.62 14.68
N ILE A 83 -4.17 -5.36 13.37
CA ILE A 83 -3.76 -4.09 12.76
C ILE A 83 -4.86 -3.59 11.82
N ILE A 84 -4.71 -2.36 11.36
CA ILE A 84 -5.64 -1.72 10.42
C ILE A 84 -4.90 -1.42 9.12
N SER A 85 -5.49 -1.78 7.98
CA SER A 85 -4.92 -1.43 6.67
C SER A 85 -4.94 0.09 6.45
N ASP A 86 -3.96 0.58 5.70
CA ASP A 86 -3.84 1.98 5.32
C ASP A 86 -4.90 2.41 4.28
N ASN A 87 -4.77 3.65 3.76
CA ASN A 87 -5.69 4.19 2.76
C ASN A 87 -5.59 3.51 1.39
N LEU A 88 -4.51 2.80 1.12
CA LEU A 88 -4.29 2.03 -0.10
C LEU A 88 -4.58 0.53 0.09
N GLY A 89 -5.13 0.17 1.26
CA GLY A 89 -5.44 -1.20 1.62
C GLY A 89 -4.22 -2.04 1.99
N HIS A 90 -3.03 -1.43 2.16
CA HIS A 90 -1.83 -2.16 2.57
C HIS A 90 -1.85 -2.45 4.07
N TYR A 91 -1.24 -3.55 4.45
CA TYR A 91 -1.00 -3.86 5.84
C TYR A 91 0.34 -4.57 6.02
N ARG A 92 0.88 -4.47 7.21
CA ARG A 92 2.12 -5.11 7.61
C ARG A 92 2.04 -5.57 9.06
N ILE A 93 2.38 -6.83 9.29
CA ILE A 93 2.50 -7.42 10.61
C ILE A 93 3.95 -7.85 10.78
N PRO A 94 4.66 -7.35 11.79
CA PRO A 94 6.00 -7.84 12.12
C PRO A 94 5.94 -9.32 12.47
N GLY A 95 7.08 -9.98 12.55
CA GLY A 95 7.12 -11.37 13.00
C GLY A 95 6.51 -11.53 14.39
N LEU A 96 5.81 -12.64 14.60
CA LEU A 96 5.08 -12.93 15.84
C LEU A 96 5.92 -13.76 16.83
N GLY A 97 7.21 -13.90 16.56
CA GLY A 97 8.16 -14.65 17.37
C GLY A 97 9.10 -15.49 16.50
N LYS A 98 10.36 -15.60 16.95
CA LYS A 98 11.43 -16.30 16.20
C LYS A 98 11.14 -17.80 15.99
N ASP A 99 10.39 -18.40 16.90
CA ASP A 99 10.07 -19.83 16.91
C ASP A 99 8.71 -20.15 16.29
N ILE A 100 8.00 -19.12 15.77
CA ILE A 100 6.71 -19.28 15.12
C ILE A 100 6.92 -19.48 13.62
N ALA A 101 6.53 -20.66 13.14
CA ALA A 101 6.58 -20.94 11.72
C ALA A 101 5.42 -20.21 10.99
N ALA A 102 5.70 -19.71 9.80
CA ALA A 102 4.69 -19.01 9.01
C ALA A 102 3.40 -19.84 8.79
N LYS A 103 3.53 -21.17 8.67
CA LYS A 103 2.40 -22.07 8.49
C LYS A 103 1.44 -22.11 9.69
N ASP A 104 1.93 -21.80 10.89
CA ASP A 104 1.17 -21.81 12.14
C ASP A 104 0.45 -20.47 12.39
N VAL A 105 0.55 -19.52 11.46
CA VAL A 105 -0.10 -18.21 11.53
C VAL A 105 -1.23 -18.13 10.52
N VAL A 106 -2.43 -17.84 11.02
CA VAL A 106 -3.62 -17.55 10.19
C VAL A 106 -3.83 -16.04 10.15
N ILE A 107 -4.00 -15.51 8.96
CA ILE A 107 -4.36 -14.11 8.73
C ILE A 107 -5.84 -14.04 8.37
N GLU A 108 -6.56 -13.16 9.02
CA GLU A 108 -7.97 -12.90 8.72
C GLU A 108 -8.16 -11.42 8.43
N CYS A 109 -8.95 -11.11 7.41
CA CYS A 109 -9.27 -9.73 7.04
C CYS A 109 -10.78 -9.51 7.15
N ALA A 110 -11.15 -8.44 7.85
CA ALA A 110 -12.54 -8.07 8.06
C ALA A 110 -12.78 -6.58 7.82
N LYS A 111 -13.96 -6.25 7.34
CA LYS A 111 -14.44 -4.87 7.20
C LYS A 111 -15.95 -4.85 7.37
N ALA A 112 -16.47 -3.91 8.15
CA ALA A 112 -17.91 -3.73 8.32
C ALA A 112 -18.58 -3.52 6.94
N GLY A 113 -19.67 -4.24 6.67
CA GLY A 113 -20.35 -4.21 5.38
C GLY A 113 -19.70 -5.04 4.27
N TYR A 114 -18.68 -5.83 4.58
CA TYR A 114 -18.00 -6.73 3.65
C TYR A 114 -17.94 -8.15 4.21
N ARG A 115 -17.83 -9.12 3.30
CA ARG A 115 -17.53 -10.53 3.61
C ARG A 115 -16.22 -10.94 2.94
N ALA A 116 -15.46 -11.80 3.58
CA ALA A 116 -14.28 -12.42 2.98
C ALA A 116 -14.70 -13.36 1.84
N VAL A 117 -14.02 -13.26 0.69
CA VAL A 117 -14.30 -14.06 -0.51
C VAL A 117 -13.13 -14.95 -0.86
N GLN A 118 -11.92 -14.42 -0.79
CA GLN A 118 -10.71 -15.12 -1.20
C GLN A 118 -9.53 -14.60 -0.40
N GLN A 119 -8.57 -15.50 -0.18
CA GLN A 119 -7.27 -15.17 0.38
C GLN A 119 -6.19 -15.88 -0.43
N ASP A 120 -5.21 -15.12 -0.89
CA ASP A 120 -4.07 -15.63 -1.63
C ASP A 120 -2.82 -15.49 -0.77
N ARG A 121 -2.09 -16.58 -0.59
CA ARG A 121 -0.87 -16.62 0.21
C ARG A 121 0.33 -16.98 -0.65
N ARG A 122 1.39 -16.18 -0.56
CA ARG A 122 2.64 -16.38 -1.28
C ARG A 122 3.83 -16.27 -0.33
N ILE A 123 4.74 -17.22 -0.40
CA ILE A 123 6.02 -17.17 0.32
C ILE A 123 7.09 -16.68 -0.64
N MET A 124 7.78 -15.61 -0.27
CA MET A 124 8.90 -15.05 -1.04
C MET A 124 10.16 -15.86 -0.73
N ARG A 125 10.50 -16.82 -1.58
CA ARG A 125 11.52 -17.86 -1.29
C ARG A 125 12.98 -17.42 -1.31
N THR A 126 13.29 -16.16 -1.55
CA THR A 126 14.64 -15.69 -1.81
C THR A 126 15.46 -15.31 -0.57
N MET A 127 14.88 -15.34 0.62
CA MET A 127 15.54 -14.89 1.87
C MET A 127 15.30 -15.88 3.02
N PRO A 128 16.28 -16.06 3.94
CA PRO A 128 16.01 -16.71 5.23
C PRO A 128 14.95 -15.90 5.99
N LYS A 129 13.95 -16.56 6.53
CA LYS A 129 12.76 -15.92 7.14
C LYS A 129 12.02 -15.00 6.14
N ALA A 130 11.91 -15.47 4.90
CA ALA A 130 11.27 -14.72 3.83
C ALA A 130 9.87 -14.24 4.27
N PRO A 131 9.55 -12.97 3.97
CA PRO A 131 8.22 -12.44 4.27
C PRO A 131 7.14 -13.22 3.52
N VAL A 132 5.99 -13.31 4.16
CA VAL A 132 4.82 -13.96 3.58
C VAL A 132 3.82 -12.90 3.15
N GLU A 133 3.53 -12.87 1.85
CA GLU A 133 2.48 -12.06 1.29
C GLU A 133 1.13 -12.78 1.46
N VAL A 134 0.15 -12.09 2.05
CA VAL A 134 -1.21 -12.60 2.19
C VAL A 134 -2.18 -11.53 1.72
N ASN A 135 -2.80 -11.74 0.57
CA ASN A 135 -3.75 -10.81 -0.01
C ASN A 135 -5.18 -11.22 0.30
N CYS A 136 -5.97 -10.29 0.83
CA CYS A 136 -7.37 -10.51 1.15
C CYS A 136 -8.27 -9.86 0.11
N ARG A 137 -9.26 -10.62 -0.35
CA ARG A 137 -10.31 -10.11 -1.21
C ARG A 137 -11.65 -10.16 -0.47
N LEU A 138 -12.28 -8.99 -0.35
CA LEU A 138 -13.57 -8.83 0.31
C LEU A 138 -14.62 -8.41 -0.71
N SER A 139 -15.87 -8.76 -0.46
CA SER A 139 -17.01 -8.32 -1.28
C SER A 139 -18.03 -7.62 -0.40
N PRO A 140 -18.64 -6.51 -0.86
CA PRO A 140 -19.75 -5.90 -0.13
C PRO A 140 -20.84 -6.91 0.17
N VAL A 141 -21.38 -6.87 1.38
CA VAL A 141 -22.59 -7.61 1.71
C VAL A 141 -23.75 -6.86 1.04
N ALA A 142 -24.55 -7.55 0.22
CA ALA A 142 -25.73 -6.95 -0.37
C ALA A 142 -26.64 -6.44 0.77
N ALA A 143 -27.06 -5.18 0.69
CA ALA A 143 -28.06 -4.67 1.61
C ALA A 143 -29.33 -5.50 1.41
N THR A 144 -29.73 -6.24 2.45
CA THR A 144 -31.03 -6.91 2.46
C THR A 144 -32.09 -5.81 2.54
N SER A 145 -32.79 -5.60 1.42
CA SER A 145 -33.94 -4.70 1.34
C SER A 145 -35.13 -5.31 2.04
#